data_15bb471b35c6872d52a062b4c9a71d36
#
_entry.id   15bb471b35c6872d52a062b4c9a71d36
#
_cell.length_a   1.000
_cell.length_b   1.000
_cell.length_c   1.000
_cell.angle_alpha   90.00
_cell.angle_beta   90.00
_cell.angle_gamma   90.00
#
_symmetry.space_group_name_H-M   'P 1'
#
loop_
_entity.id
_entity.type
_entity.pdbx_description
1 polymer ?
#
loop_
_entity_poly.entity_id
_entity_poly.type
_entity_poly.pdbx_seq_one_letter_code
_entity_poly.pdbx_strand_id
1 'polypeptide(L)'
;MAASKSKQRADASLKFARVSEHSIECLVDEFYRRVRLDPTLAPIFGRAIPSDDWGPHLATMQEFWSSVMLTSGRYKGNPVAKHRQLDGMEPPLFDHWLGLFAQACRDLFTDDVANEFIVKAQRIAESLKLALFYRPDQPWPRYLS
;
A
#
# COMPACT_ATOMS: atom_id res chain seq x y z
N MET A 1 14.52 27.62 9.14
CA MET A 1 15.40 26.74 9.95
C MET A 1 16.31 25.94 9.04
N ALA A 2 17.57 26.02 9.31
CA ALA A 2 18.56 25.23 8.56
C ALA A 2 18.27 23.73 8.67
N ALA A 3 17.76 23.30 9.81
CA ALA A 3 17.44 21.90 10.05
C ALA A 3 16.40 21.37 9.04
N SER A 4 15.40 22.18 8.68
CA SER A 4 14.39 21.76 7.72
C SER A 4 14.98 21.56 6.32
N LYS A 5 15.82 22.47 5.89
CA LYS A 5 16.49 22.35 4.58
C LYS A 5 17.47 21.18 4.56
N SER A 6 18.23 21.03 5.62
CA SER A 6 19.16 19.92 5.74
C SER A 6 18.43 18.59 5.69
N LYS A 7 17.28 18.50 6.35
CA LYS A 7 16.47 17.29 6.35
C LYS A 7 15.99 16.95 4.94
N GLN A 8 15.50 17.93 4.20
CA GLN A 8 15.03 17.69 2.84
C GLN A 8 16.13 17.20 1.91
N ARG A 9 17.31 17.80 1.99
CA ARG A 9 18.44 17.36 1.20
C ARG A 9 18.96 16.00 1.64
N ALA A 10 19.01 15.79 2.95
CA ALA A 10 19.44 14.52 3.49
C ALA A 10 18.47 13.40 3.07
N ASP A 11 17.17 13.70 2.99
CA ASP A 11 16.17 12.71 2.60
C ASP A 11 16.46 12.14 1.22
N ALA A 12 16.91 12.98 0.26
CA ALA A 12 17.25 12.49 -1.07
C ALA A 12 18.43 11.52 -1.04
N SER A 13 19.43 11.76 -0.17
CA SER A 13 20.59 10.91 -0.04
C SER A 13 20.40 9.81 1.01
N LEU A 14 19.35 9.93 1.84
CA LEU A 14 19.08 8.97 2.91
C LEU A 14 17.94 8.00 2.56
N LYS A 15 17.55 7.94 1.30
CA LYS A 15 16.55 6.97 0.88
C LYS A 15 17.08 5.56 1.13
N PHE A 16 16.16 4.68 1.49
CA PHE A 16 16.51 3.29 1.72
C PHE A 16 16.99 2.65 0.42
N ALA A 17 18.15 2.02 0.47
CA ALA A 17 18.74 1.34 -0.69
C ALA A 17 18.47 -0.15 -0.68
N ARG A 18 17.66 -0.63 0.27
CA ARG A 18 17.33 -2.05 0.36
C ARG A 18 16.06 -2.26 1.15
N VAL A 19 15.44 -3.42 0.93
CA VAL A 19 14.27 -3.85 1.68
C VAL A 19 14.72 -4.47 3.00
N SER A 20 14.12 -4.03 4.10
CA SER A 20 14.37 -4.56 5.44
C SER A 20 13.10 -4.42 6.26
N GLU A 21 13.04 -5.08 7.42
CA GLU A 21 11.89 -4.91 8.29
C GLU A 21 11.71 -3.44 8.68
N HIS A 22 12.80 -2.75 8.93
CA HIS A 22 12.73 -1.34 9.30
C HIS A 22 12.24 -0.47 8.13
N SER A 23 12.75 -0.68 6.92
CA SER A 23 12.31 0.12 5.77
C SER A 23 10.85 -0.17 5.43
N ILE A 24 10.39 -1.41 5.63
CA ILE A 24 8.98 -1.77 5.44
C ILE A 24 8.13 -1.04 6.47
N GLU A 25 8.54 -1.00 7.72
CA GLU A 25 7.82 -0.28 8.77
C GLU A 25 7.65 1.20 8.39
N CYS A 26 8.72 1.83 7.95
CA CYS A 26 8.67 3.23 7.55
C CYS A 26 7.72 3.44 6.36
N LEU A 27 7.74 2.54 5.39
CA LEU A 27 6.84 2.63 4.24
C LEU A 27 5.38 2.48 4.66
N VAL A 28 5.07 1.49 5.48
CA VAL A 28 3.71 1.23 5.95
C VAL A 28 3.19 2.45 6.72
N ASP A 29 3.99 2.98 7.64
CA ASP A 29 3.59 4.14 8.42
C ASP A 29 3.32 5.36 7.53
N GLU A 30 4.20 5.64 6.60
CA GLU A 30 4.07 6.81 5.73
C GLU A 30 2.91 6.65 4.74
N PHE A 31 2.77 5.46 4.16
CA PHE A 31 1.70 5.21 3.20
C PHE A 31 0.33 5.38 3.85
N TYR A 32 0.11 4.78 5.03
CA TYR A 32 -1.19 4.88 5.68
C TYR A 32 -1.44 6.26 6.29
N ARG A 33 -0.38 7.00 6.63
CA ARG A 33 -0.55 8.41 6.96
C ARG A 33 -1.16 9.16 5.78
N ARG A 34 -0.67 8.90 4.57
CA ARG A 34 -1.20 9.53 3.34
C ARG A 34 -2.61 9.07 3.02
N VAL A 35 -2.90 7.78 3.21
CA VAL A 35 -4.25 7.23 3.00
C VAL A 35 -5.25 7.95 3.90
N ARG A 36 -4.90 8.16 5.15
CA ARG A 36 -5.80 8.79 6.12
C ARG A 36 -6.04 10.27 5.84
N LEU A 37 -5.19 10.90 5.04
CA LEU A 37 -5.34 12.29 4.61
C LEU A 37 -5.92 12.41 3.20
N ASP A 38 -6.02 11.30 2.48
CA ASP A 38 -6.47 11.32 1.09
C ASP A 38 -8.00 11.44 1.03
N PRO A 39 -8.54 12.46 0.31
CA PRO A 39 -10.00 12.66 0.29
C PRO A 39 -10.80 11.49 -0.27
N THR A 40 -10.20 10.70 -1.15
CA THR A 40 -10.88 9.56 -1.78
C THR A 40 -10.83 8.32 -0.91
N LEU A 41 -9.68 8.01 -0.33
CA LEU A 41 -9.48 6.77 0.43
C LEU A 41 -9.82 6.89 1.91
N ALA A 42 -9.63 8.08 2.51
CA ALA A 42 -9.86 8.24 3.94
C ALA A 42 -11.26 7.83 4.38
N PRO A 43 -12.34 8.19 3.66
CA PRO A 43 -13.67 7.76 4.09
C PRO A 43 -13.85 6.24 4.08
N ILE A 44 -13.27 5.56 3.08
CA ILE A 44 -13.39 4.11 2.95
C ILE A 44 -12.67 3.42 4.10
N PHE A 45 -11.42 3.82 4.34
CA PHE A 45 -10.62 3.23 5.40
C PHE A 45 -11.12 3.64 6.79
N GLY A 46 -11.64 4.86 6.92
CA GLY A 46 -12.20 5.34 8.19
C GLY A 46 -13.43 4.53 8.63
N ARG A 47 -14.24 4.09 7.67
CA ARG A 47 -15.39 3.23 8.00
C ARG A 47 -14.95 1.80 8.34
N ALA A 48 -13.89 1.33 7.68
CA ALA A 48 -13.44 -0.06 7.83
C ALA A 48 -12.56 -0.26 9.08
N ILE A 49 -11.81 0.78 9.47
CA ILE A 49 -10.82 0.65 10.54
C ILE A 49 -11.11 1.71 11.62
N PRO A 50 -11.72 1.30 12.76
CA PRO A 50 -11.92 2.22 13.88
C PRO A 50 -10.59 2.79 14.37
N SER A 51 -10.64 3.98 14.97
CA SER A 51 -9.45 4.70 15.40
C SER A 51 -8.50 3.85 16.25
N ASP A 52 -9.07 3.03 17.15
CA ASP A 52 -8.27 2.23 18.05
C ASP A 52 -7.61 1.04 17.37
N ASP A 53 -8.04 0.69 16.15
CA ASP A 53 -7.55 -0.48 15.43
C ASP A 53 -6.43 -0.14 14.44
N TRP A 54 -6.06 1.14 14.30
CA TRP A 54 -5.02 1.52 13.36
C TRP A 54 -3.65 0.96 13.71
N GLY A 55 -3.29 0.93 15.00
CA GLY A 55 -2.04 0.33 15.43
C GLY A 55 -1.93 -1.14 15.01
N PRO A 56 -2.90 -2.00 15.41
CA PRO A 56 -2.92 -3.38 14.96
C PRO A 56 -2.96 -3.55 13.44
N HIS A 57 -3.69 -2.68 12.74
CA HIS A 57 -3.74 -2.74 11.27
C HIS A 57 -2.36 -2.49 10.66
N LEU A 58 -1.64 -1.47 11.13
CA LEU A 58 -0.31 -1.17 10.63
C LEU A 58 0.65 -2.33 10.89
N ALA A 59 0.56 -2.95 12.06
CA ALA A 59 1.38 -4.12 12.39
C ALA A 59 1.10 -5.28 11.42
N THR A 60 -0.18 -5.52 11.10
CA THR A 60 -0.58 -6.55 10.15
C THR A 60 -0.03 -6.25 8.76
N MET A 61 -0.06 -4.98 8.34
CA MET A 61 0.45 -4.60 7.04
C MET A 61 1.97 -4.71 6.95
N GLN A 62 2.67 -4.48 8.06
CA GLN A 62 4.11 -4.75 8.11
C GLN A 62 4.39 -6.25 7.89
N GLU A 63 3.62 -7.12 8.53
CA GLU A 63 3.74 -8.56 8.33
C GLU A 63 3.45 -8.95 6.89
N PHE A 64 2.42 -8.35 6.30
CA PHE A 64 2.06 -8.61 4.92
C PHE A 64 3.22 -8.27 3.97
N TRP A 65 3.75 -7.06 4.05
CA TRP A 65 4.83 -6.64 3.18
C TRP A 65 6.14 -7.38 3.46
N SER A 66 6.37 -7.75 4.71
CA SER A 66 7.50 -8.60 5.07
C SER A 66 7.41 -9.96 4.36
N SER A 67 6.21 -10.53 4.34
CA SER A 67 5.99 -11.80 3.65
C SER A 67 6.18 -11.66 2.14
N VAL A 68 5.67 -10.57 1.55
CA VAL A 68 5.76 -10.33 0.11
C VAL A 68 7.20 -10.09 -0.32
N MET A 69 7.92 -9.23 0.40
CA MET A 69 9.23 -8.76 -0.04
C MET A 69 10.39 -9.58 0.50
N LEU A 70 10.24 -10.14 1.70
CA LEU A 70 11.32 -10.87 2.38
C LEU A 70 11.03 -12.35 2.53
N THR A 71 9.86 -12.79 2.07
CA THR A 71 9.40 -14.19 2.20
C THR A 71 9.45 -14.69 3.64
N SER A 72 9.15 -13.81 4.59
CA SER A 72 9.21 -14.16 6.02
C SER A 72 8.10 -15.12 6.46
N GLY A 73 6.98 -15.14 5.72
CA GLY A 73 5.84 -15.97 6.09
C GLY A 73 5.08 -15.48 7.31
N ARG A 74 5.31 -14.25 7.76
CA ARG A 74 4.69 -13.73 8.97
C ARG A 74 3.22 -13.38 8.79
N TYR A 75 2.79 -13.05 7.57
CA TYR A 75 1.39 -12.74 7.32
C TYR A 75 0.56 -14.02 7.14
N LYS A 76 -0.50 -14.16 7.91
CA LYS A 76 -1.38 -15.33 7.88
C LYS A 76 -2.82 -14.97 7.52
N GLY A 77 -3.08 -13.78 7.06
CA GLY A 77 -4.41 -13.33 6.74
C GLY A 77 -4.88 -13.70 5.34
N ASN A 78 -6.03 -13.16 4.97
CA ASN A 78 -6.65 -13.37 3.67
C ASN A 78 -7.03 -12.00 3.07
N PRO A 79 -6.18 -11.44 2.17
CA PRO A 79 -6.46 -10.11 1.63
C PRO A 79 -7.77 -10.02 0.85
N VAL A 80 -8.14 -11.09 0.12
CA VAL A 80 -9.39 -11.09 -0.65
C VAL A 80 -10.59 -10.96 0.28
N ALA A 81 -10.63 -11.76 1.35
CA ALA A 81 -11.74 -11.70 2.30
C ALA A 81 -11.81 -10.33 2.97
N LYS A 82 -10.68 -9.76 3.33
CA LYS A 82 -10.64 -8.43 3.97
C LYS A 82 -11.16 -7.35 3.03
N HIS A 83 -10.77 -7.37 1.76
CA HIS A 83 -11.23 -6.36 0.80
C HIS A 83 -12.71 -6.50 0.46
N ARG A 84 -13.28 -7.71 0.52
CA ARG A 84 -14.71 -7.91 0.30
C ARG A 84 -15.56 -7.21 1.36
N GLN A 85 -14.99 -6.94 2.51
CA GLN A 85 -15.69 -6.28 3.61
C GLN A 85 -15.65 -4.74 3.50
N LEU A 86 -14.89 -4.20 2.54
CA LEU A 86 -14.79 -2.76 2.37
C LEU A 86 -15.95 -2.21 1.55
N ASP A 87 -16.79 -1.40 2.18
CA ASP A 87 -17.87 -0.70 1.48
C ASP A 87 -17.29 0.39 0.60
N GLY A 88 -17.80 0.49 -0.62
CA GLY A 88 -17.38 1.52 -1.56
C GLY A 88 -16.13 1.20 -2.34
N MET A 89 -15.58 0.00 -2.17
CA MET A 89 -14.39 -0.40 -2.92
C MET A 89 -14.76 -0.77 -4.35
N GLU A 90 -14.20 -0.04 -5.30
CA GLU A 90 -14.46 -0.21 -6.73
C GLU A 90 -13.13 -0.29 -7.47
N PRO A 91 -13.09 -0.92 -8.67
CA PRO A 91 -11.83 -1.11 -9.39
C PRO A 91 -11.00 0.17 -9.60
N PRO A 92 -11.57 1.34 -9.95
CA PRO A 92 -10.75 2.55 -10.11
C PRO A 92 -10.03 2.97 -8.82
N LEU A 93 -10.54 2.60 -7.66
CA LEU A 93 -9.91 2.93 -6.39
C LEU A 93 -8.59 2.19 -6.19
N PHE A 94 -8.45 1.01 -6.80
CA PHE A 94 -7.16 0.30 -6.78
C PHE A 94 -6.10 1.09 -7.52
N ASP A 95 -6.44 1.74 -8.62
CA ASP A 95 -5.49 2.58 -9.36
C ASP A 95 -5.11 3.81 -8.54
N HIS A 96 -6.08 4.41 -7.85
CA HIS A 96 -5.81 5.54 -6.97
C HIS A 96 -4.88 5.13 -5.82
N TRP A 97 -5.18 3.99 -5.20
CA TRP A 97 -4.37 3.42 -4.14
C TRP A 97 -2.93 3.15 -4.63
N LEU A 98 -2.79 2.55 -5.82
CA LEU A 98 -1.48 2.27 -6.40
C LEU A 98 -0.68 3.54 -6.65
N GLY A 99 -1.33 4.60 -7.15
CA GLY A 99 -0.67 5.87 -7.37
C GLY A 99 -0.11 6.45 -6.07
N LEU A 100 -0.90 6.40 -5.03
CA LEU A 100 -0.49 6.89 -3.72
C LEU A 100 0.65 6.06 -3.14
N PHE A 101 0.55 4.74 -3.27
CA PHE A 101 1.58 3.82 -2.82
C PHE A 101 2.89 4.02 -3.58
N ALA A 102 2.82 4.15 -4.90
CA ALA A 102 4.00 4.35 -5.74
C ALA A 102 4.73 5.64 -5.35
N GLN A 103 3.97 6.70 -5.07
CA GLN A 103 4.58 7.96 -4.67
C GLN A 103 5.31 7.82 -3.34
N ALA A 104 4.70 7.13 -2.38
CA ALA A 104 5.34 6.88 -1.09
C ALA A 104 6.63 6.08 -1.27
N CYS A 105 6.61 5.07 -2.13
CA CYS A 105 7.80 4.27 -2.40
C CYS A 105 8.93 5.13 -2.99
N ARG A 106 8.60 5.98 -3.96
CA ARG A 106 9.61 6.84 -4.59
C ARG A 106 10.19 7.85 -3.63
N ASP A 107 9.39 8.29 -2.67
CA ASP A 107 9.88 9.25 -1.68
C ASP A 107 10.80 8.61 -0.65
N LEU A 108 10.62 7.32 -0.35
CA LEU A 108 11.35 6.65 0.72
C LEU A 108 12.51 5.78 0.25
N PHE A 109 12.47 5.31 -0.98
CA PHE A 109 13.44 4.33 -1.48
C PHE A 109 14.19 4.85 -2.71
N THR A 110 15.37 4.26 -2.95
CA THR A 110 16.05 4.43 -4.23
C THR A 110 15.17 3.87 -5.34
N ASP A 111 15.41 4.32 -6.58
CA ASP A 111 14.52 3.99 -7.70
C ASP A 111 14.37 2.48 -7.92
N ASP A 112 15.46 1.74 -7.82
CA ASP A 112 15.42 0.29 -8.03
C ASP A 112 14.59 -0.42 -6.97
N VAL A 113 14.73 -0.03 -5.70
CA VAL A 113 13.97 -0.63 -4.60
C VAL A 113 12.51 -0.20 -4.67
N ALA A 114 12.25 1.09 -4.96
CA ALA A 114 10.88 1.57 -5.14
C ALA A 114 10.16 0.75 -6.22
N ASN A 115 10.83 0.48 -7.34
CA ASN A 115 10.24 -0.31 -8.42
C ASN A 115 9.91 -1.74 -7.97
N GLU A 116 10.72 -2.35 -7.13
CA GLU A 116 10.42 -3.69 -6.61
C GLU A 116 9.10 -3.70 -5.84
N PHE A 117 8.89 -2.72 -4.97
CA PHE A 117 7.62 -2.60 -4.24
C PHE A 117 6.45 -2.33 -5.20
N ILE A 118 6.64 -1.41 -6.13
CA ILE A 118 5.57 -0.99 -7.04
C ILE A 118 5.12 -2.15 -7.92
N VAL A 119 6.04 -2.92 -8.47
CA VAL A 119 5.71 -4.08 -9.30
C VAL A 119 4.92 -5.11 -8.49
N LYS A 120 5.34 -5.38 -7.26
CA LYS A 120 4.59 -6.31 -6.39
C LYS A 120 3.20 -5.78 -6.07
N ALA A 121 3.09 -4.48 -5.77
CA ALA A 121 1.79 -3.88 -5.49
C ALA A 121 0.85 -3.95 -6.69
N GLN A 122 1.37 -3.72 -7.90
CA GLN A 122 0.58 -3.83 -9.12
C GLN A 122 0.04 -5.25 -9.31
N ARG A 123 0.86 -6.26 -9.08
CA ARG A 123 0.44 -7.66 -9.19
C ARG A 123 -0.60 -8.02 -8.15
N ILE A 124 -0.43 -7.53 -6.93
CA ILE A 124 -1.40 -7.74 -5.86
C ILE A 124 -2.72 -7.09 -6.21
N ALA A 125 -2.69 -5.84 -6.69
CA ALA A 125 -3.91 -5.14 -7.07
C ALA A 125 -4.64 -5.84 -8.21
N GLU A 126 -3.92 -6.34 -9.22
CA GLU A 126 -4.54 -7.09 -10.31
C GLU A 126 -5.19 -8.37 -9.80
N SER A 127 -4.52 -9.10 -8.92
CA SER A 127 -5.07 -10.32 -8.32
C SER A 127 -6.33 -10.02 -7.51
N LEU A 128 -6.32 -8.94 -6.73
CA LEU A 128 -7.47 -8.56 -5.94
C LEU A 128 -8.64 -8.11 -6.81
N LYS A 129 -8.38 -7.32 -7.85
CA LYS A 129 -9.45 -6.93 -8.78
C LYS A 129 -10.08 -8.14 -9.45
N LEU A 130 -9.25 -9.08 -9.88
CA LEU A 130 -9.74 -10.31 -10.49
C LEU A 130 -10.61 -11.10 -9.52
N ALA A 131 -10.16 -11.28 -8.30
CA ALA A 131 -10.87 -12.06 -7.30
C ALA A 131 -12.18 -11.40 -6.85
N LEU A 132 -12.21 -10.06 -6.78
CA LEU A 132 -13.34 -9.32 -6.22
C LEU A 132 -14.40 -8.97 -7.28
N PHE A 133 -13.99 -8.70 -8.52
CA PHE A 133 -14.88 -8.12 -9.52
C PHE A 133 -15.12 -8.99 -10.74
N TYR A 134 -14.28 -9.99 -10.99
CA TYR A 134 -14.50 -10.86 -12.13
C TYR A 134 -15.76 -11.72 -11.95
N ARG A 135 -16.54 -11.83 -13.04
CA ARG A 135 -17.75 -12.67 -13.10
C ARG A 135 -17.62 -13.56 -14.33
N PRO A 136 -17.63 -14.90 -14.16
CA PRO A 136 -17.46 -15.82 -15.30
C PRO A 136 -18.52 -15.67 -16.38
N ASP A 137 -19.72 -15.22 -16.01
CA ASP A 137 -20.86 -15.06 -16.91
C ASP A 137 -20.96 -13.67 -17.51
N GLN A 138 -19.98 -12.80 -17.27
CA GLN A 138 -19.97 -11.44 -17.76
C GLN A 138 -18.62 -11.11 -18.39
N PRO A 139 -18.59 -10.21 -19.39
CA PRO A 139 -17.33 -9.76 -19.95
C PRO A 139 -16.47 -9.06 -18.90
N TRP A 140 -15.17 -9.16 -19.07
CA TRP A 140 -14.23 -8.46 -18.22
C TRP A 140 -14.49 -6.95 -18.28
N PRO A 141 -14.48 -6.24 -17.15
CA PRO A 141 -14.76 -4.81 -17.16
C PRO A 141 -13.83 -4.04 -18.08
N ARG A 142 -14.41 -3.11 -18.87
CA ARG A 142 -13.64 -2.37 -19.87
C ARG A 142 -12.54 -1.51 -19.29
N TYR A 143 -12.74 -0.98 -18.09
CA TYR A 143 -11.73 -0.14 -17.46
C TYR A 143 -10.51 -0.92 -16.98
N LEU A 144 -10.54 -2.23 -17.12
CA LEU A 144 -9.39 -3.07 -16.81
C LEU A 144 -8.64 -3.52 -18.07
N SER A 145 -9.18 -3.23 -19.23
CA SER A 145 -8.55 -3.63 -20.49
C SER A 145 -7.61 -2.55 -21.09
#